data_011abafb20d0d1cd68cb6c48b6ec6083
#
_entry.id   011abafb20d0d1cd68cb6c48b6ec6083
#
_cell.length_a   1.000
_cell.length_b   1.000
_cell.length_c   1.000
_cell.angle_alpha   90.00
_cell.angle_beta   90.00
_cell.angle_gamma   90.00
#
_symmetry.space_group_name_H-M   'P 1'
#
loop_
_entity.id
_entity.type
_entity.pdbx_description
1 polymer ?
#
loop_
_entity_poly.entity_id
_entity_poly.type
_entity_poly.pdbx_seq_one_letter_code
_entity_poly.pdbx_strand_id
1 'polypeptide(L)'
;SNNGDRFWNGDFNGSGVADRFTNWGVQPDSATGDEDALAMGLRDWPEPFFDLGSTGQWNDLDANTTLVYVVEFDGTSDLRVAIEEPVAGGMHAGIGMIRGWAVSSDPIERVEVFVDGEYLFDIPHGGARQDVGSIFEEIANSDQSGYASAVNFSGLDKGDHDLVIRVTDSFGSVVERSVEFGVTRFEKSYISVDDYVELGWAGISALGRSISIRGAWIGEQTYDITLEWRSESQKFEITSITPQQRQ
;
A
#
# COMPACT_ATOMS: atom_id res chain seq x y z
N SER A 1 -10.17 -13.44 22.38
CA SER A 1 -10.94 -13.59 21.14
C SER A 1 -12.31 -12.98 21.31
N ASN A 2 -12.72 -12.10 20.40
CA ASN A 2 -13.99 -11.36 20.44
C ASN A 2 -15.24 -12.22 20.12
N ASN A 3 -15.10 -13.53 19.98
CA ASN A 3 -16.20 -14.40 19.60
C ASN A 3 -16.90 -15.10 20.79
N GLY A 4 -16.48 -14.80 22.03
CA GLY A 4 -17.07 -15.36 23.24
C GLY A 4 -16.85 -16.86 23.44
N ASP A 5 -15.94 -17.47 22.69
CA ASP A 5 -15.63 -18.89 22.84
C ASP A 5 -14.95 -19.16 24.17
N ARG A 6 -15.50 -20.11 24.92
CA ARG A 6 -14.94 -20.52 26.20
C ARG A 6 -13.60 -21.21 25.99
N PHE A 7 -12.57 -20.82 26.75
CA PHE A 7 -11.23 -21.44 26.75
C PHE A 7 -10.94 -22.24 28.03
N TRP A 8 -11.67 -21.97 29.11
CA TRP A 8 -11.57 -22.66 30.39
C TRP A 8 -12.95 -23.04 30.92
N ASN A 9 -13.05 -24.15 31.64
CA ASN A 9 -14.28 -24.58 32.24
C ASN A 9 -14.04 -25.03 33.69
N GLY A 10 -14.58 -24.29 34.65
CA GLY A 10 -14.43 -24.51 36.08
C GLY A 10 -13.58 -23.45 36.77
N ASP A 11 -13.41 -23.62 38.08
CA ASP A 11 -12.50 -22.90 38.98
C ASP A 11 -11.09 -23.50 38.91
N PHE A 12 -10.29 -23.38 39.99
CA PHE A 12 -8.93 -23.89 40.03
C PHE A 12 -8.75 -25.39 39.74
N ASN A 13 -9.79 -26.21 39.89
CA ASN A 13 -9.85 -27.62 39.47
C ASN A 13 -10.43 -27.81 38.06
N GLY A 14 -10.61 -26.72 37.32
CA GLY A 14 -11.17 -26.76 35.99
C GLY A 14 -10.23 -27.34 34.94
N SER A 15 -10.63 -27.26 33.67
CA SER A 15 -9.87 -27.76 32.52
C SER A 15 -9.98 -26.84 31.32
N GLY A 16 -8.92 -26.82 30.52
CA GLY A 16 -8.91 -26.16 29.23
C GLY A 16 -9.95 -26.75 28.28
N VAL A 17 -10.54 -25.93 27.44
CA VAL A 17 -11.56 -26.34 26.46
C VAL A 17 -10.91 -26.47 25.09
N ALA A 18 -11.12 -27.63 24.44
CA ALA A 18 -10.72 -27.87 23.04
C ALA A 18 -9.23 -27.60 22.73
N ASP A 19 -8.32 -28.11 23.56
CA ASP A 19 -6.85 -27.97 23.41
C ASP A 19 -6.34 -26.51 23.33
N ARG A 20 -7.12 -25.57 23.81
CA ARG A 20 -6.71 -24.17 23.88
C ARG A 20 -5.62 -23.99 24.93
N PHE A 21 -4.65 -23.12 24.61
CA PHE A 21 -3.57 -22.79 25.53
C PHE A 21 -4.12 -22.17 26.82
N THR A 22 -3.65 -22.68 27.96
CA THR A 22 -3.90 -22.14 29.28
C THR A 22 -2.60 -22.17 30.07
N ASN A 23 -2.34 -21.12 30.87
CA ASN A 23 -1.13 -21.02 31.67
C ASN A 23 -1.45 -20.47 33.07
N TRP A 24 -2.43 -21.11 33.74
CA TRP A 24 -2.76 -20.77 35.10
C TRP A 24 -1.60 -21.14 36.04
N GLY A 25 -1.34 -20.30 37.05
CA GLY A 25 -0.44 -20.60 38.15
C GLY A 25 -1.13 -21.48 39.18
N VAL A 26 -1.43 -20.90 40.34
CA VAL A 26 -2.27 -21.51 41.40
C VAL A 26 -3.73 -21.08 41.25
N GLN A 27 -4.10 -20.60 40.12
CA GLN A 27 -5.36 -19.95 39.75
C GLN A 27 -6.05 -20.71 38.62
N PRO A 28 -7.34 -20.49 38.30
CA PRO A 28 -8.25 -19.51 38.90
C PRO A 28 -8.87 -20.03 40.22
N ASP A 29 -9.00 -19.21 41.23
CA ASP A 29 -9.55 -19.64 42.54
C ASP A 29 -10.83 -18.91 42.98
N SER A 30 -11.20 -17.82 42.31
CA SER A 30 -12.36 -16.98 42.65
C SER A 30 -12.41 -16.63 44.14
N ALA A 31 -11.26 -16.31 44.74
CA ALA A 31 -11.11 -16.16 46.19
C ALA A 31 -12.05 -15.13 46.81
N THR A 32 -12.40 -14.08 46.04
CA THR A 32 -13.35 -13.05 46.46
C THR A 32 -14.79 -13.28 45.97
N GLY A 33 -15.01 -14.23 45.07
CA GLY A 33 -16.30 -14.53 44.48
C GLY A 33 -16.73 -13.59 43.32
N ASP A 34 -15.96 -12.58 43.03
CA ASP A 34 -16.20 -11.58 41.96
C ASP A 34 -14.98 -11.42 41.02
N GLU A 35 -14.18 -12.48 40.86
CA GLU A 35 -12.97 -12.45 40.03
C GLU A 35 -13.30 -12.87 38.60
N ASP A 36 -13.85 -11.92 37.84
CA ASP A 36 -14.37 -12.11 36.49
C ASP A 36 -13.39 -11.70 35.38
N ALA A 37 -12.22 -11.17 35.75
CA ALA A 37 -11.21 -10.68 34.81
C ALA A 37 -9.96 -11.55 34.80
N LEU A 38 -9.40 -11.78 33.63
CA LEU A 38 -8.15 -12.49 33.42
C LEU A 38 -6.98 -11.51 33.38
N ALA A 39 -5.94 -11.75 34.17
CA ALA A 39 -4.68 -11.01 34.11
C ALA A 39 -3.50 -11.96 33.87
N MET A 40 -2.42 -11.43 33.27
CA MET A 40 -1.16 -12.13 33.09
C MET A 40 -0.06 -11.38 33.84
N GLY A 41 0.69 -12.09 34.70
CA GLY A 41 1.83 -11.51 35.40
C GLY A 41 3.00 -11.20 34.46
N LEU A 42 3.35 -9.94 34.29
CA LEU A 42 4.57 -9.53 33.55
C LEU A 42 5.85 -9.75 34.37
N ARG A 43 5.71 -9.99 35.66
CA ARG A 43 6.74 -10.37 36.63
C ARG A 43 6.05 -11.17 37.74
N ASP A 44 6.83 -11.77 38.64
CA ASP A 44 6.28 -12.43 39.81
C ASP A 44 5.41 -11.43 40.61
N TRP A 45 4.26 -11.91 41.07
CA TRP A 45 3.31 -11.06 41.78
C TRP A 45 3.94 -10.53 43.08
N PRO A 46 3.83 -9.21 43.39
CA PRO A 46 4.45 -8.62 44.57
C PRO A 46 3.77 -9.06 45.85
N GLU A 47 4.50 -9.02 46.97
CA GLU A 47 3.90 -9.21 48.28
C GLU A 47 2.67 -8.28 48.50
N PRO A 48 1.62 -8.77 49.17
CA PRO A 48 1.47 -10.08 49.85
C PRO A 48 0.90 -11.19 48.98
N PHE A 49 0.98 -11.07 47.68
CA PHE A 49 0.30 -11.92 46.68
C PHE A 49 1.19 -13.05 46.13
N PHE A 50 2.00 -13.68 46.99
CA PHE A 50 2.97 -14.72 46.54
C PHE A 50 2.37 -15.95 45.90
N ASP A 51 1.11 -16.24 46.19
CA ASP A 51 0.47 -17.46 45.74
C ASP A 51 -0.27 -17.28 44.41
N LEU A 52 -0.16 -16.11 43.77
CA LEU A 52 -0.86 -15.82 42.51
C LEU A 52 -0.14 -16.30 41.26
N GLY A 53 1.07 -16.87 41.39
CA GLY A 53 1.83 -17.44 40.29
C GLY A 53 3.10 -16.64 39.93
N SER A 54 3.79 -17.12 38.89
CA SER A 54 5.05 -16.59 38.40
C SER A 54 4.86 -15.76 37.13
N THR A 55 5.93 -15.11 36.68
CA THR A 55 5.96 -14.36 35.43
C THR A 55 5.38 -15.17 34.26
N GLY A 56 4.44 -14.60 33.54
CA GLY A 56 3.76 -15.21 32.37
C GLY A 56 2.58 -16.09 32.74
N GLN A 57 2.34 -16.39 34.03
CA GLN A 57 1.17 -17.15 34.45
C GLN A 57 -0.06 -16.24 34.60
N TRP A 58 -1.23 -16.88 34.45
CA TRP A 58 -2.52 -16.20 34.50
C TRP A 58 -3.11 -16.23 35.89
N ASN A 59 -3.89 -15.21 36.20
CA ASN A 59 -4.66 -15.06 37.41
C ASN A 59 -6.05 -14.51 37.10
N ASP A 60 -7.08 -14.94 37.82
CA ASP A 60 -8.38 -14.29 37.85
C ASP A 60 -8.37 -13.16 38.88
N LEU A 61 -8.98 -12.06 38.55
CA LEU A 61 -9.04 -10.86 39.37
C LEU A 61 -10.43 -10.23 39.31
N ASP A 62 -10.77 -9.47 40.36
CA ASP A 62 -11.92 -8.57 40.32
C ASP A 62 -11.82 -7.63 39.10
N ALA A 63 -12.88 -7.59 38.30
CA ALA A 63 -12.96 -6.76 37.09
C ALA A 63 -12.77 -5.25 37.35
N ASN A 64 -12.90 -4.80 38.61
CA ASN A 64 -12.64 -3.43 39.02
C ASN A 64 -11.16 -3.16 39.37
N THR A 65 -10.31 -4.19 39.34
CA THR A 65 -8.88 -4.02 39.62
C THR A 65 -8.22 -3.24 38.48
N THR A 66 -7.59 -2.10 38.83
CA THR A 66 -6.88 -1.29 37.85
C THR A 66 -5.49 -1.84 37.61
N LEU A 67 -5.24 -2.34 36.42
CA LEU A 67 -3.95 -2.84 35.95
C LEU A 67 -3.51 -2.11 34.69
N VAL A 68 -2.19 -2.08 34.44
CA VAL A 68 -1.67 -1.83 33.11
C VAL A 68 -1.98 -3.05 32.23
N TYR A 69 -2.45 -2.83 31.02
CA TYR A 69 -2.76 -3.90 30.08
C TYR A 69 -1.96 -3.75 28.80
N VAL A 70 -1.72 -4.87 28.16
CA VAL A 70 -1.21 -4.94 26.79
C VAL A 70 -2.36 -5.29 25.89
N VAL A 71 -2.61 -4.48 24.88
CA VAL A 71 -3.53 -4.83 23.79
C VAL A 71 -2.73 -5.55 22.75
N GLU A 72 -2.99 -6.83 22.56
CA GLU A 72 -2.49 -7.58 21.42
C GLU A 72 -3.49 -7.41 20.28
N PHE A 73 -3.02 -6.80 19.21
CA PHE A 73 -3.76 -6.81 17.95
C PHE A 73 -3.43 -8.12 17.24
N ASP A 74 -4.44 -8.88 16.87
CA ASP A 74 -4.31 -10.18 16.20
C ASP A 74 -3.84 -10.08 14.74
N GLY A 75 -3.07 -9.05 14.45
CA GLY A 75 -2.20 -8.95 13.27
C GLY A 75 -2.86 -9.11 11.89
N THR A 76 -4.17 -9.05 11.78
CA THR A 76 -4.81 -8.86 10.49
C THR A 76 -4.74 -7.38 10.15
N SER A 77 -3.61 -6.97 9.58
CA SER A 77 -3.49 -5.63 9.02
C SER A 77 -4.61 -5.43 8.00
N ASP A 78 -5.35 -4.36 8.15
CA ASP A 78 -6.33 -3.91 7.17
C ASP A 78 -5.67 -3.01 6.09
N LEU A 79 -4.34 -3.04 6.04
CA LEU A 79 -3.53 -2.31 5.06
C LEU A 79 -3.95 -2.66 3.64
N ARG A 80 -4.36 -1.66 2.88
CA ARG A 80 -4.81 -1.78 1.49
C ARG A 80 -4.12 -0.73 0.65
N VAL A 81 -3.75 -1.12 -0.57
CA VAL A 81 -3.10 -0.23 -1.53
C VAL A 81 -3.69 -0.42 -2.92
N ALA A 82 -3.80 0.66 -3.68
CA ALA A 82 -4.17 0.64 -5.08
C ALA A 82 -3.24 1.53 -5.90
N ILE A 83 -2.93 1.08 -7.11
CA ILE A 83 -2.21 1.84 -8.14
C ILE A 83 -3.23 2.33 -9.15
N GLU A 84 -3.28 3.64 -9.40
CA GLU A 84 -4.16 4.25 -10.40
C GLU A 84 -3.40 4.67 -11.66
N GLU A 85 -2.16 5.08 -11.50
CA GLU A 85 -1.21 5.34 -12.57
C GLU A 85 0.17 4.76 -12.21
N PRO A 86 0.86 4.12 -13.18
CA PRO A 86 0.46 3.89 -14.56
C PRO A 86 -0.75 2.95 -14.67
N VAL A 87 -1.52 3.09 -15.77
CA VAL A 87 -2.67 2.20 -16.05
C VAL A 87 -2.15 0.86 -16.57
N ALA A 88 -2.75 -0.23 -16.09
CA ALA A 88 -2.40 -1.59 -16.51
C ALA A 88 -2.46 -1.76 -18.05
N GLY A 89 -1.38 -2.25 -18.64
CA GLY A 89 -1.21 -2.38 -20.10
C GLY A 89 -1.14 -1.03 -20.84
N GLY A 90 -1.11 0.09 -20.13
CA GLY A 90 -0.99 1.43 -20.71
C GLY A 90 0.41 1.70 -21.26
N MET A 91 0.51 2.44 -22.35
CA MET A 91 1.78 2.93 -22.90
C MET A 91 2.05 4.34 -22.38
N HIS A 92 3.26 4.58 -21.89
CA HIS A 92 3.70 5.85 -21.32
C HIS A 92 4.96 6.37 -22.00
N ALA A 93 5.13 7.70 -22.01
CA ALA A 93 6.31 8.39 -22.55
C ALA A 93 6.55 9.70 -21.80
N GLY A 94 7.81 10.12 -21.73
CA GLY A 94 8.15 11.40 -21.09
C GLY A 94 7.84 11.43 -19.61
N ILE A 95 7.42 12.60 -19.11
CA ILE A 95 7.08 12.78 -17.71
C ILE A 95 5.61 12.42 -17.49
N GLY A 96 5.38 11.45 -16.65
CA GLY A 96 4.05 11.02 -16.16
C GLY A 96 4.00 10.97 -14.65
N MET A 97 2.97 10.30 -14.14
CA MET A 97 2.73 10.18 -12.70
C MET A 97 2.75 8.71 -12.29
N ILE A 98 3.27 8.45 -11.10
CA ILE A 98 2.92 7.28 -10.30
C ILE A 98 1.99 7.80 -9.22
N ARG A 99 0.79 7.25 -9.13
CA ARG A 99 -0.18 7.65 -8.10
C ARG A 99 -1.16 6.54 -7.75
N GLY A 100 -1.73 6.69 -6.57
CA GLY A 100 -2.74 5.80 -6.03
C GLY A 100 -3.12 6.20 -4.62
N TRP A 101 -3.54 5.22 -3.84
CA TRP A 101 -3.85 5.42 -2.43
C TRP A 101 -3.45 4.19 -1.61
N ALA A 102 -3.19 4.43 -0.32
CA ALA A 102 -2.97 3.40 0.68
C ALA A 102 -3.72 3.76 1.97
N VAL A 103 -4.46 2.81 2.53
CA VAL A 103 -5.21 2.98 3.78
C VAL A 103 -4.86 1.86 4.75
N SER A 104 -4.79 2.21 6.03
CA SER A 104 -4.62 1.28 7.14
C SER A 104 -5.19 1.92 8.41
N SER A 105 -5.69 1.11 9.35
CA SER A 105 -6.00 1.58 10.70
C SER A 105 -4.76 2.04 11.46
N ASP A 106 -3.59 1.55 11.05
CA ASP A 106 -2.30 1.93 11.57
C ASP A 106 -1.64 2.98 10.67
N PRO A 107 -0.87 3.92 11.22
CA PRO A 107 -0.17 4.93 10.41
C PRO A 107 0.70 4.28 9.33
N ILE A 108 0.59 4.76 8.09
CA ILE A 108 1.51 4.37 7.02
C ILE A 108 2.89 4.96 7.32
N GLU A 109 3.91 4.10 7.39
CA GLU A 109 5.30 4.50 7.62
C GLU A 109 5.96 4.95 6.32
N ARG A 110 5.80 4.16 5.24
CA ARG A 110 6.40 4.47 3.94
C ARG A 110 5.66 3.80 2.79
N VAL A 111 5.83 4.41 1.62
CA VAL A 111 5.37 3.90 0.33
C VAL A 111 6.57 3.86 -0.61
N GLU A 112 7.03 2.68 -0.97
CA GLU A 112 8.23 2.44 -1.77
C GLU A 112 7.85 2.09 -3.22
N VAL A 113 8.62 2.59 -4.16
CA VAL A 113 8.45 2.34 -5.60
C VAL A 113 9.57 1.48 -6.13
N PHE A 114 9.21 0.39 -6.79
CA PHE A 114 10.13 -0.48 -7.52
C PHE A 114 9.71 -0.57 -8.98
N VAL A 115 10.68 -0.64 -9.88
CA VAL A 115 10.45 -0.95 -11.30
C VAL A 115 11.40 -2.07 -11.68
N ASP A 116 10.86 -3.12 -12.32
CA ASP A 116 11.59 -4.33 -12.73
C ASP A 116 12.38 -4.97 -11.57
N GLY A 117 11.84 -4.87 -10.37
CA GLY A 117 12.46 -5.39 -9.14
C GLY A 117 13.50 -4.48 -8.51
N GLU A 118 13.86 -3.35 -9.13
CA GLU A 118 14.83 -2.40 -8.60
C GLU A 118 14.12 -1.26 -7.85
N TYR A 119 14.58 -0.96 -6.62
CA TYR A 119 14.09 0.17 -5.84
C TYR A 119 14.44 1.51 -6.51
N LEU A 120 13.46 2.40 -6.63
CA LEU A 120 13.65 3.73 -7.19
C LEU A 120 13.68 4.83 -6.12
N PHE A 121 12.60 4.94 -5.34
CA PHE A 121 12.45 5.99 -4.31
C PHE A 121 11.24 5.73 -3.41
N ASP A 122 11.16 6.46 -2.30
CA ASP A 122 9.95 6.56 -1.48
C ASP A 122 9.05 7.67 -2.01
N ILE A 123 7.75 7.38 -2.14
CA ILE A 123 6.75 8.33 -2.62
C ILE A 123 6.00 8.96 -1.44
N PRO A 124 5.82 10.30 -1.40
CA PRO A 124 5.06 10.94 -0.34
C PRO A 124 3.62 10.43 -0.24
N HIS A 125 3.18 10.11 0.96
CA HIS A 125 1.83 9.69 1.30
C HIS A 125 1.12 10.79 2.11
N GLY A 126 -0.24 10.75 2.13
CA GLY A 126 -1.06 11.70 2.90
C GLY A 126 -1.76 12.75 2.03
N GLY A 127 -1.80 12.56 0.72
CA GLY A 127 -2.57 13.43 -0.18
C GLY A 127 -4.09 13.28 0.02
N ALA A 128 -4.84 14.38 -0.18
CA ALA A 128 -6.30 14.39 -0.02
C ALA A 128 -7.02 13.48 -1.02
N ARG A 129 -7.89 12.57 -0.51
CA ARG A 129 -8.64 11.56 -1.26
C ARG A 129 -10.05 11.40 -0.65
N GLN A 130 -10.90 12.42 -0.85
CA GLN A 130 -12.28 12.39 -0.37
C GLN A 130 -13.08 11.18 -0.88
N ASP A 131 -12.79 10.74 -2.09
CA ASP A 131 -13.36 9.55 -2.70
C ASP A 131 -13.02 8.27 -1.92
N VAL A 132 -11.76 8.11 -1.52
CA VAL A 132 -11.29 6.98 -0.70
C VAL A 132 -11.86 7.07 0.71
N GLY A 133 -11.88 8.26 1.32
CA GLY A 133 -12.51 8.50 2.61
C GLY A 133 -13.97 8.10 2.66
N SER A 134 -14.71 8.30 1.57
CA SER A 134 -16.12 7.90 1.47
C SER A 134 -16.33 6.38 1.33
N ILE A 135 -15.29 5.63 0.94
CA ILE A 135 -15.34 4.16 0.79
C ILE A 135 -14.93 3.47 2.09
N PHE A 136 -13.96 4.05 2.81
CA PHE A 136 -13.36 3.48 4.02
C PHE A 136 -13.60 4.40 5.22
N GLU A 137 -14.86 4.72 5.48
CA GLU A 137 -15.27 5.62 6.57
C GLU A 137 -14.86 5.09 7.95
N GLU A 138 -14.70 3.76 8.09
CA GLU A 138 -14.25 3.10 9.32
C GLU A 138 -12.75 3.25 9.60
N ILE A 139 -11.94 3.62 8.58
CA ILE A 139 -10.50 3.79 8.72
C ILE A 139 -10.18 5.27 8.92
N ALA A 140 -9.58 5.60 10.06
CA ALA A 140 -9.20 6.97 10.38
C ALA A 140 -8.24 7.55 9.33
N ASN A 141 -8.48 8.80 8.91
CA ASN A 141 -7.67 9.52 7.90
C ASN A 141 -7.64 8.87 6.50
N SER A 142 -8.58 8.00 6.17
CA SER A 142 -8.70 7.41 4.82
C SER A 142 -8.88 8.48 3.72
N ASP A 143 -9.39 9.67 4.07
CA ASP A 143 -9.47 10.85 3.21
C ASP A 143 -8.12 11.56 2.97
N GLN A 144 -7.04 11.11 3.65
CA GLN A 144 -5.66 11.58 3.50
C GLN A 144 -4.74 10.43 3.02
N SER A 145 -5.24 9.59 2.15
CA SER A 145 -4.60 8.32 1.78
C SER A 145 -3.83 8.35 0.45
N GLY A 146 -3.83 9.47 -0.25
CA GLY A 146 -3.22 9.59 -1.56
C GLY A 146 -1.69 9.55 -1.53
N TYR A 147 -1.10 8.91 -2.51
CA TYR A 147 0.31 9.06 -2.85
C TYR A 147 0.47 9.46 -4.32
N ALA A 148 1.44 10.32 -4.63
CA ALA A 148 1.72 10.75 -5.99
C ALA A 148 3.15 11.28 -6.16
N SER A 149 3.79 10.93 -7.28
CA SER A 149 5.08 11.48 -7.69
C SER A 149 5.19 11.53 -9.21
N ALA A 150 5.87 12.55 -9.72
CA ALA A 150 6.23 12.63 -11.13
C ALA A 150 7.44 11.73 -11.43
N VAL A 151 7.37 11.00 -12.53
CA VAL A 151 8.42 10.10 -13.02
C VAL A 151 8.70 10.35 -14.48
N ASN A 152 9.99 10.30 -14.88
CA ASN A 152 10.38 10.32 -16.28
C ASN A 152 10.44 8.90 -16.85
N PHE A 153 9.35 8.44 -17.44
CA PHE A 153 9.28 7.13 -18.10
C PHE A 153 10.26 6.97 -19.24
N SER A 154 10.68 8.08 -19.92
CA SER A 154 11.71 8.00 -20.97
C SER A 154 13.11 7.64 -20.46
N GLY A 155 13.30 7.61 -19.13
CA GLY A 155 14.52 7.09 -18.50
C GLY A 155 14.59 5.56 -18.48
N LEU A 156 13.45 4.89 -18.63
CA LEU A 156 13.37 3.44 -18.75
C LEU A 156 13.63 2.99 -20.19
N ASP A 157 13.94 1.75 -20.41
CA ASP A 157 14.06 1.20 -21.75
C ASP A 157 12.70 1.13 -22.45
N LYS A 158 12.72 1.01 -23.79
CA LYS A 158 11.49 0.81 -24.55
C LYS A 158 11.01 -0.63 -24.38
N GLY A 159 9.76 -0.81 -24.04
CA GLY A 159 9.14 -2.14 -23.84
C GLY A 159 8.26 -2.18 -22.62
N ASP A 160 7.98 -3.40 -22.16
CA ASP A 160 7.13 -3.65 -21.00
C ASP A 160 7.94 -3.62 -19.71
N HIS A 161 7.34 -3.08 -18.67
CA HIS A 161 7.93 -2.92 -17.33
C HIS A 161 6.92 -3.34 -16.26
N ASP A 162 7.41 -3.79 -15.12
CA ASP A 162 6.60 -4.07 -13.94
C ASP A 162 6.87 -3.04 -12.84
N LEU A 163 5.83 -2.31 -12.45
CA LEU A 163 5.85 -1.40 -11.30
C LEU A 163 5.31 -2.12 -10.09
N VAL A 164 6.03 -2.07 -8.98
CA VAL A 164 5.55 -2.53 -7.67
C VAL A 164 5.52 -1.34 -6.70
N ILE A 165 4.37 -1.17 -6.06
CA ILE A 165 4.23 -0.30 -4.89
C ILE A 165 4.18 -1.18 -3.65
N ARG A 166 5.14 -0.98 -2.76
CA ARG A 166 5.23 -1.62 -1.45
C ARG A 166 4.88 -0.59 -0.39
N VAL A 167 3.90 -0.92 0.44
CA VAL A 167 3.47 -0.07 1.56
C VAL A 167 3.76 -0.80 2.86
N THR A 168 4.37 -0.09 3.80
CA THR A 168 4.65 -0.57 5.16
C THR A 168 3.95 0.34 6.16
N ASP A 169 3.23 -0.25 7.11
CA ASP A 169 2.65 0.48 8.24
C ASP A 169 3.59 0.53 9.45
N SER A 170 3.21 1.28 10.49
CA SER A 170 4.01 1.48 11.70
C SER A 170 4.17 0.23 12.57
N PHE A 171 3.42 -0.84 12.33
CA PHE A 171 3.56 -2.14 12.97
C PHE A 171 4.38 -3.13 12.14
N GLY A 172 4.85 -2.70 10.96
CA GLY A 172 5.68 -3.51 10.07
C GLY A 172 4.88 -4.44 9.17
N SER A 173 3.56 -4.27 9.07
CA SER A 173 2.77 -4.99 8.06
C SER A 173 3.12 -4.46 6.68
N VAL A 174 3.24 -5.36 5.71
CA VAL A 174 3.64 -5.02 4.35
C VAL A 174 2.60 -5.53 3.35
N VAL A 175 2.20 -4.66 2.43
CA VAL A 175 1.37 -5.02 1.28
C VAL A 175 2.01 -4.50 0.01
N GLU A 176 2.02 -5.33 -1.03
CA GLU A 176 2.50 -4.98 -2.36
C GLU A 176 1.37 -5.02 -3.38
N ARG A 177 1.45 -4.14 -4.37
CA ARG A 177 0.66 -4.20 -5.60
C ARG A 177 1.56 -3.96 -6.78
N SER A 178 1.32 -4.72 -7.85
CA SER A 178 2.04 -4.55 -9.11
C SER A 178 1.11 -4.16 -10.25
N VAL A 179 1.69 -3.50 -11.24
CA VAL A 179 1.04 -3.18 -12.50
C VAL A 179 2.06 -3.26 -13.63
N GLU A 180 1.71 -4.01 -14.69
CA GLU A 180 2.47 -4.03 -15.94
C GLU A 180 2.08 -2.83 -16.79
N PHE A 181 3.07 -2.14 -17.36
CA PHE A 181 2.89 -1.00 -18.26
C PHE A 181 3.98 -0.99 -19.33
N GLY A 182 3.74 -0.32 -20.43
CA GLY A 182 4.72 -0.19 -21.51
C GLY A 182 5.34 1.20 -21.55
N VAL A 183 6.58 1.27 -22.04
CA VAL A 183 7.28 2.52 -22.33
C VAL A 183 7.55 2.64 -23.80
N THR A 184 7.17 3.81 -24.37
CA THR A 184 7.55 4.24 -25.72
C THR A 184 8.37 5.50 -25.60
N ARG A 185 9.44 5.61 -26.41
CA ARG A 185 10.31 6.78 -26.43
C ARG A 185 10.92 7.01 -27.81
N PHE A 186 11.45 8.20 -28.00
CA PHE A 186 12.29 8.47 -29.18
C PHE A 186 13.60 7.66 -29.06
N GLU A 187 14.24 7.40 -30.20
CA GLU A 187 15.55 6.73 -30.22
C GLU A 187 16.58 7.54 -29.42
N LYS A 188 16.50 8.88 -29.50
CA LYS A 188 17.25 9.78 -28.64
C LYS A 188 16.47 9.98 -27.33
N SER A 189 17.07 9.63 -26.21
CA SER A 189 16.44 9.68 -24.87
C SER A 189 16.04 11.10 -24.44
N TYR A 190 16.66 12.12 -25.01
CA TYR A 190 16.37 13.53 -24.73
C TYR A 190 16.37 14.33 -26.01
N ILE A 191 15.29 15.01 -26.33
CA ILE A 191 15.14 15.94 -27.43
C ILE A 191 15.39 17.35 -26.86
N SER A 192 16.54 17.95 -27.18
CA SER A 192 16.93 19.25 -26.67
C SER A 192 16.24 20.38 -27.46
N VAL A 193 16.37 21.61 -26.96
CA VAL A 193 15.87 22.81 -27.67
C VAL A 193 16.62 23.07 -28.98
N ASP A 194 17.84 22.54 -29.11
CA ASP A 194 18.65 22.65 -30.31
C ASP A 194 18.36 21.57 -31.34
N ASP A 195 17.60 20.54 -30.97
CA ASP A 195 17.16 19.53 -31.91
C ASP A 195 16.03 20.08 -32.79
N TYR A 196 16.14 19.82 -34.08
CA TYR A 196 15.12 20.23 -35.04
C TYR A 196 13.84 19.43 -34.85
N VAL A 197 12.72 20.12 -34.68
CA VAL A 197 11.38 19.49 -34.61
C VAL A 197 10.49 20.17 -35.66
N GLU A 198 10.04 19.39 -36.66
CA GLU A 198 9.22 19.87 -37.74
C GLU A 198 7.96 19.02 -37.91
N LEU A 199 6.81 19.64 -37.72
CA LEU A 199 5.50 19.03 -37.86
C LEU A 199 4.72 19.58 -39.08
N GLY A 200 5.21 20.61 -39.75
CA GLY A 200 4.49 21.28 -40.83
C GLY A 200 4.23 20.40 -42.04
N TRP A 201 4.99 19.33 -42.21
CA TRP A 201 4.82 18.34 -43.29
C TRP A 201 4.17 17.03 -42.80
N ALA A 202 3.91 16.94 -41.52
CA ALA A 202 3.30 15.75 -40.93
C ALA A 202 1.81 15.67 -41.23
N GLY A 203 1.32 14.48 -41.50
CA GLY A 203 -0.12 14.20 -41.61
C GLY A 203 -0.73 14.11 -40.22
N ILE A 204 -1.64 15.02 -39.87
CA ILE A 204 -2.32 15.02 -38.56
C ILE A 204 -3.76 14.57 -38.74
N SER A 205 -4.21 13.62 -37.92
CA SER A 205 -5.59 13.13 -37.91
C SER A 205 -6.06 12.89 -36.47
N ALA A 206 -7.36 13.04 -36.22
CA ALA A 206 -7.96 12.78 -34.94
C ALA A 206 -9.15 11.81 -35.10
N LEU A 207 -9.24 10.84 -34.18
CA LEU A 207 -10.36 9.90 -34.12
C LEU A 207 -10.69 9.59 -32.66
N GLY A 208 -11.94 9.87 -32.26
CA GLY A 208 -12.35 9.71 -30.87
C GLY A 208 -11.53 10.62 -29.95
N ARG A 209 -10.82 10.01 -29.01
CA ARG A 209 -9.93 10.72 -28.07
C ARG A 209 -8.44 10.61 -28.42
N SER A 210 -8.12 10.13 -29.62
CA SER A 210 -6.76 9.93 -30.10
C SER A 210 -6.39 10.94 -31.19
N ILE A 211 -5.13 11.37 -31.19
CA ILE A 211 -4.51 12.18 -32.22
C ILE A 211 -3.34 11.39 -32.80
N SER A 212 -3.29 11.23 -34.11
CA SER A 212 -2.16 10.62 -34.81
C SER A 212 -1.41 11.67 -35.61
N ILE A 213 -0.10 11.70 -35.47
CA ILE A 213 0.85 12.55 -36.21
C ILE A 213 1.75 11.61 -37.01
N ARG A 214 1.67 11.65 -38.34
CA ARG A 214 2.46 10.78 -39.22
C ARG A 214 3.52 11.58 -39.94
N GLY A 215 4.75 11.10 -39.89
CA GLY A 215 5.87 11.74 -40.53
C GLY A 215 6.39 12.97 -39.77
N ALA A 216 6.29 13.00 -38.46
CA ALA A 216 6.92 14.03 -37.63
C ALA A 216 8.44 13.91 -37.73
N TRP A 217 9.13 14.96 -38.16
CA TRP A 217 10.58 14.99 -38.17
C TRP A 217 11.09 15.51 -36.83
N ILE A 218 11.84 14.68 -36.11
CA ILE A 218 12.36 15.03 -34.77
C ILE A 218 13.82 14.60 -34.68
N GLY A 219 14.70 15.62 -34.50
CA GLY A 219 16.13 15.42 -34.55
C GLY A 219 16.57 15.00 -35.97
N GLU A 220 17.04 13.80 -36.14
CA GLU A 220 17.51 13.24 -37.42
C GLU A 220 16.61 12.13 -37.98
N GLN A 221 15.43 11.90 -37.36
CA GLN A 221 14.58 10.79 -37.66
C GLN A 221 13.11 11.21 -37.83
N THR A 222 12.39 10.49 -38.71
CA THR A 222 10.95 10.67 -38.90
C THR A 222 10.19 9.66 -38.04
N TYR A 223 9.12 10.11 -37.40
CA TYR A 223 8.30 9.28 -36.51
C TYR A 223 6.80 9.36 -36.83
N ASP A 224 6.11 8.27 -36.57
CA ASP A 224 4.67 8.26 -36.35
C ASP A 224 4.41 8.29 -34.85
N ILE A 225 3.56 9.23 -34.41
CA ILE A 225 3.29 9.46 -32.99
C ILE A 225 1.78 9.38 -32.80
N THR A 226 1.36 8.68 -31.73
CA THR A 226 -0.03 8.67 -31.28
C THR A 226 -0.14 9.26 -29.89
N LEU A 227 -1.12 10.14 -29.70
CA LEU A 227 -1.47 10.69 -28.39
C LEU A 227 -2.90 10.28 -28.07
N GLU A 228 -3.18 10.00 -26.79
CA GLU A 228 -4.52 9.73 -26.29
C GLU A 228 -4.86 10.66 -25.13
N TRP A 229 -6.13 11.09 -25.06
CA TRP A 229 -6.64 11.82 -23.92
C TRP A 229 -6.75 10.89 -22.70
N ARG A 230 -6.11 11.27 -21.61
CA ARG A 230 -6.21 10.63 -20.31
C ARG A 230 -7.05 11.48 -19.36
N SER A 231 -8.23 10.97 -18.99
CA SER A 231 -9.14 11.69 -18.10
C SER A 231 -8.57 11.84 -16.69
N GLU A 232 -7.79 10.87 -16.26
CA GLU A 232 -7.19 10.81 -14.93
C GLU A 232 -6.15 11.93 -14.72
N SER A 233 -5.34 12.18 -15.76
CA SER A 233 -4.28 13.23 -15.76
C SER A 233 -4.70 14.53 -16.47
N GLN A 234 -5.92 14.57 -17.05
CA GLN A 234 -6.49 15.74 -17.76
C GLN A 234 -5.57 16.30 -18.87
N LYS A 235 -4.91 15.40 -19.62
CA LYS A 235 -3.97 15.77 -20.68
C LYS A 235 -3.95 14.74 -21.81
N PHE A 236 -3.36 15.12 -22.95
CA PHE A 236 -2.96 14.16 -23.96
C PHE A 236 -1.62 13.55 -23.59
N GLU A 237 -1.53 12.23 -23.60
CA GLU A 237 -0.30 11.48 -23.39
C GLU A 237 0.13 10.80 -24.68
N ILE A 238 1.44 10.73 -24.91
CA ILE A 238 1.99 9.96 -26.02
C ILE A 238 1.91 8.48 -25.65
N THR A 239 1.19 7.73 -26.49
CA THR A 239 0.99 6.28 -26.32
C THR A 239 1.75 5.45 -27.34
N SER A 240 2.28 6.07 -28.40
CA SER A 240 3.12 5.38 -29.39
C SER A 240 4.10 6.36 -30.03
N ILE A 241 5.36 5.93 -30.17
CA ILE A 241 6.40 6.58 -30.95
C ILE A 241 7.05 5.49 -31.81
N THR A 242 6.82 5.56 -33.12
CA THR A 242 7.33 4.57 -34.07
C THR A 242 8.24 5.25 -35.09
N PRO A 243 9.53 4.91 -35.16
CA PRO A 243 10.42 5.46 -36.19
C PRO A 243 10.01 4.93 -37.54
N GLN A 244 9.95 5.82 -38.55
CA GLN A 244 9.77 5.42 -39.94
C GLN A 244 11.10 4.93 -40.52
N GLN A 245 11.08 3.81 -41.21
CA GLN A 245 12.26 3.34 -41.95
C GLN A 245 12.53 4.31 -43.11
N ARG A 246 13.80 4.74 -43.24
CA ARG A 246 14.21 5.44 -44.45
C ARG A 246 14.08 4.52 -45.65
N GLN A 247 13.22 4.88 -46.59
CA GLN A 247 13.21 4.26 -47.91
C GLN A 247 14.42 4.66 -48.72
#